data_7a143ae9f69ba15797da773be3191cd9
#
_entry.id   7a143ae9f69ba15797da773be3191cd9
#
_cell.length_a   1.000
_cell.length_b   1.000
_cell.length_c   1.000
_cell.angle_alpha   90.00
_cell.angle_beta   90.00
_cell.angle_gamma   90.00
#
_symmetry.space_group_name_H-M   'P 1'
#
loop_
_entity.id
_entity.type
_entity.pdbx_description
1 polymer ?
#
loop_
_entity_poly.entity_id
_entity_poly.type
_entity_poly.pdbx_seq_one_letter_code
_entity_poly.pdbx_strand_id
1 'polypeptide(L)'
;MYTLEDIQAVDMEVAQAITDEFDRQNSHIELIASENWVSPAVMSAMGSVLTNKYAEGYPGKRYYGGCDCVDVVEELARERAKKLFGCDYVNVQPHSGAQANMAVQF
;
A
#
# COMPACT_ATOMS: atom_id res chain seq x y z
N MET A 1 -8.54 13.60 -7.03
CA MET A 1 -7.39 12.80 -6.59
C MET A 1 -6.61 13.69 -5.63
N TYR A 2 -6.18 13.20 -4.51
CA TYR A 2 -5.41 13.98 -3.54
C TYR A 2 -4.05 14.31 -4.12
N THR A 3 -3.59 15.53 -3.92
CA THR A 3 -2.38 16.07 -4.56
C THR A 3 -1.43 16.67 -3.52
N LEU A 4 -0.24 17.04 -3.96
CA LEU A 4 0.71 17.75 -3.10
C LEU A 4 0.15 19.11 -2.65
N GLU A 5 -0.67 19.76 -3.49
CA GLU A 5 -1.31 21.02 -3.15
C GLU A 5 -2.27 20.89 -1.96
N ASP A 6 -2.92 19.75 -1.79
CA ASP A 6 -3.78 19.51 -0.62
C ASP A 6 -2.96 19.50 0.68
N ILE A 7 -1.73 18.97 0.61
CA ILE A 7 -0.79 18.99 1.76
C ILE A 7 -0.26 20.40 1.98
N GLN A 8 0.14 21.09 0.90
CA GLN A 8 0.65 22.46 0.98
C GLN A 8 -0.33 23.45 1.65
N ALA A 9 -1.62 23.24 1.39
CA ALA A 9 -2.67 24.07 1.96
C ALA A 9 -2.80 23.92 3.50
N VAL A 10 -2.27 22.85 4.07
CA VAL A 10 -2.42 22.52 5.48
C VAL A 10 -1.07 22.54 6.20
N ASP A 11 -0.02 22.00 5.57
CA ASP A 11 1.30 21.82 6.16
C ASP A 11 2.40 21.98 5.10
N MET A 12 2.95 23.19 5.03
CA MET A 12 4.02 23.53 4.09
C MET A 12 5.34 22.81 4.41
N GLU A 13 5.62 22.53 5.69
CA GLU A 13 6.89 21.87 6.08
C GLU A 13 6.90 20.41 5.59
N VAL A 14 5.78 19.70 5.76
CA VAL A 14 5.63 18.34 5.24
C VAL A 14 5.65 18.34 3.72
N ALA A 15 4.96 19.26 3.07
CA ALA A 15 4.94 19.35 1.61
C ALA A 15 6.34 19.65 1.03
N GLN A 16 7.11 20.50 1.69
CA GLN A 16 8.50 20.78 1.29
C GLN A 16 9.38 19.54 1.46
N ALA A 17 9.27 18.84 2.57
CA ALA A 17 10.02 17.59 2.79
C ALA A 17 9.72 16.53 1.72
N ILE A 18 8.47 16.41 1.28
CA ILE A 18 8.06 15.50 0.19
C ILE A 18 8.70 15.93 -1.13
N THR A 19 8.72 17.23 -1.41
CA THR A 19 9.36 17.79 -2.62
C THR A 19 10.87 17.54 -2.61
N ASP A 20 11.53 17.81 -1.48
CA ASP A 20 12.96 17.59 -1.33
C ASP A 20 13.32 16.09 -1.50
N GLU A 21 12.51 15.20 -0.95
CA GLU A 21 12.69 13.75 -1.13
C GLU A 21 12.50 13.31 -2.59
N PHE A 22 11.51 13.88 -3.28
CA PHE A 22 11.34 13.63 -4.71
C PHE A 22 12.58 14.04 -5.50
N ASP A 23 13.13 15.22 -5.23
CA ASP A 23 14.35 15.70 -5.87
C ASP A 23 15.58 14.87 -5.50
N ARG A 24 15.68 14.44 -4.24
CA ARG A 24 16.73 13.52 -3.79
C ARG A 24 16.69 12.21 -4.57
N GLN A 25 15.52 11.58 -4.67
CA GLN A 25 15.37 10.33 -5.40
C GLN A 25 15.71 10.47 -6.89
N ASN A 26 15.37 11.58 -7.52
CA ASN A 26 15.67 11.80 -8.94
C ASN A 26 17.13 12.16 -9.22
N SER A 27 17.86 12.69 -8.24
CA SER A 27 19.24 13.15 -8.41
C SER A 27 20.31 12.18 -7.92
N HIS A 28 19.92 11.10 -7.24
CA HIS A 28 20.84 10.12 -6.66
C HIS A 28 20.60 8.73 -7.22
N ILE A 29 21.64 7.90 -7.17
CA ILE A 29 21.52 6.47 -7.46
C ILE A 29 21.26 5.75 -6.15
N GLU A 30 20.14 5.04 -6.07
CA GLU A 30 19.80 4.23 -4.92
C GLU A 30 20.53 2.88 -4.99
N LEU A 31 21.31 2.56 -3.94
CA LEU A 31 22.10 1.34 -3.85
C LEU A 31 21.58 0.37 -2.78
N ILE A 32 20.51 0.72 -2.07
CA ILE A 32 19.91 -0.15 -1.07
C ILE A 32 19.00 -1.15 -1.78
N ALA A 33 19.38 -2.43 -1.79
CA ALA A 33 18.69 -3.48 -2.56
C ALA A 33 17.23 -3.72 -2.13
N SER A 34 16.85 -3.34 -0.90
CA SER A 34 15.47 -3.44 -0.40
C SER A 34 14.57 -2.29 -0.79
N GLU A 35 15.11 -1.22 -1.33
CA GLU A 35 14.31 -0.08 -1.81
C GLU A 35 13.84 -0.32 -3.24
N ASN A 36 12.57 -0.02 -3.50
CA ASN A 36 11.97 -0.18 -4.81
C ASN A 36 11.18 1.07 -5.19
N TRP A 37 11.35 1.50 -6.41
CA TRP A 37 10.64 2.63 -6.98
C TRP A 37 9.26 2.17 -7.46
N VAL A 38 8.25 2.46 -6.67
CA VAL A 38 6.88 2.09 -7.01
C VAL A 38 6.30 3.00 -8.10
N SER A 39 5.40 2.45 -8.89
CA SER A 39 4.73 3.22 -9.93
C SER A 39 3.79 4.28 -9.34
N PRO A 40 3.50 5.38 -10.07
CA PRO A 40 2.49 6.35 -9.65
C PRO A 40 1.12 5.72 -9.35
N ALA A 41 0.75 4.64 -10.05
CA ALA A 41 -0.49 3.91 -9.81
C ALA A 41 -0.53 3.28 -8.41
N VAL A 42 0.58 2.69 -7.97
CA VAL A 42 0.69 2.12 -6.61
C VAL A 42 0.58 3.22 -5.56
N MET A 43 1.30 4.33 -5.72
CA MET A 43 1.21 5.46 -4.80
C MET A 43 -0.20 6.06 -4.74
N SER A 44 -0.87 6.20 -5.88
CA SER A 44 -2.24 6.71 -5.95
C SER A 44 -3.24 5.77 -5.28
N ALA A 45 -3.05 4.45 -5.38
CA ALA A 45 -3.91 3.48 -4.72
C ALA A 45 -3.74 3.53 -3.19
N MET A 46 -2.51 3.65 -2.71
CA MET A 46 -2.22 3.77 -1.27
C MET A 46 -2.78 5.05 -0.66
N GLY A 47 -2.73 6.18 -1.38
CA GLY A 47 -3.26 7.47 -0.96
C GLY A 47 -4.73 7.69 -1.32
N SER A 48 -5.48 6.65 -1.64
CA SER A 48 -6.89 6.76 -2.01
C SER A 48 -7.84 6.74 -0.81
N VAL A 49 -9.14 6.90 -1.09
CA VAL A 49 -10.21 6.82 -0.07
C VAL A 49 -10.28 5.47 0.65
N LEU A 50 -9.65 4.43 0.11
CA LEU A 50 -9.54 3.12 0.77
C LEU A 50 -8.83 3.23 2.12
N THR A 51 -7.94 4.21 2.28
CA THR A 51 -7.26 4.53 3.55
C THR A 51 -8.26 4.81 4.69
N ASN A 52 -9.44 5.32 4.40
CA ASN A 52 -10.46 5.66 5.39
C ASN A 52 -11.27 4.44 5.88
N LYS A 53 -11.16 3.29 5.18
CA LYS A 53 -12.02 2.15 5.48
C LYS A 53 -11.36 1.16 6.41
N TYR A 54 -11.94 1.01 7.58
CA TYR A 54 -11.59 -0.05 8.52
C TYR A 54 -12.23 -1.38 8.06
N ALA A 55 -11.39 -2.41 7.76
CA ALA A 55 -11.82 -3.65 7.10
C ALA A 55 -11.32 -4.90 7.84
N GLU A 56 -11.53 -4.94 9.15
CA GLU A 56 -11.19 -6.05 10.01
C GLU A 56 -11.92 -7.34 9.58
N GLY A 57 -11.20 -8.46 9.56
CA GLY A 57 -11.68 -9.72 9.02
C GLY A 57 -11.17 -9.99 7.61
N TYR A 58 -11.87 -10.83 6.85
CA TYR A 58 -11.49 -11.24 5.49
C TYR A 58 -12.62 -10.97 4.49
N PRO A 59 -12.37 -10.95 3.18
CA PRO A 59 -13.42 -10.77 2.18
C PRO A 59 -14.62 -11.69 2.41
N GLY A 60 -15.81 -11.12 2.43
CA GLY A 60 -17.05 -11.82 2.72
C GLY A 60 -17.27 -12.23 4.19
N LYS A 61 -16.30 -11.97 5.06
CA LYS A 61 -16.34 -12.31 6.52
C LYS A 61 -15.79 -11.15 7.33
N ARG A 62 -16.32 -9.96 7.13
CA ARG A 62 -15.91 -8.74 7.84
C ARG A 62 -16.68 -8.56 9.14
N TYR A 63 -16.05 -7.90 10.11
CA TYR A 63 -16.71 -7.52 11.36
C TYR A 63 -17.61 -6.29 11.20
N TYR A 64 -17.36 -5.47 10.16
CA TYR A 64 -18.07 -4.22 9.92
C TYR A 64 -18.68 -4.19 8.52
N GLY A 65 -19.77 -3.41 8.37
CA GLY A 65 -20.39 -3.16 7.07
C GLY A 65 -19.58 -2.20 6.17
N GLY A 66 -19.99 -2.12 4.92
CA GLY A 66 -19.40 -1.18 3.94
C GLY A 66 -18.05 -1.62 3.38
N CYS A 67 -17.76 -2.91 3.40
CA CYS A 67 -16.48 -3.46 2.90
C CYS A 67 -16.56 -3.99 1.46
N ASP A 68 -17.66 -3.81 0.76
CA ASP A 68 -17.87 -4.38 -0.57
C ASP A 68 -16.78 -3.99 -1.58
N CYS A 69 -16.36 -2.73 -1.59
CA CYS A 69 -15.30 -2.26 -2.48
C CYS A 69 -13.90 -2.72 -2.02
N VAL A 70 -13.66 -2.73 -0.73
CA VAL A 70 -12.39 -3.22 -0.15
C VAL A 70 -12.23 -4.72 -0.42
N ASP A 71 -13.31 -5.49 -0.31
CA ASP A 71 -13.32 -6.91 -0.61
C ASP A 71 -12.88 -7.18 -2.05
N VAL A 72 -13.36 -6.39 -3.01
CA VAL A 72 -12.95 -6.51 -4.41
C VAL A 72 -11.45 -6.28 -4.56
N VAL A 73 -10.90 -5.24 -3.91
CA VAL A 73 -9.46 -4.92 -4.00
C VAL A 73 -8.61 -6.01 -3.36
N GLU A 74 -8.99 -6.49 -2.18
CA GLU A 74 -8.26 -7.56 -1.49
C GLU A 74 -8.30 -8.87 -2.28
N GLU A 75 -9.47 -9.23 -2.83
CA GLU A 75 -9.60 -10.44 -3.64
C GLU A 75 -8.78 -10.38 -4.93
N LEU A 76 -8.77 -9.21 -5.61
CA LEU A 76 -7.90 -9.00 -6.77
C LEU A 76 -6.41 -9.16 -6.41
N ALA A 77 -5.99 -8.63 -5.27
CA ALA A 77 -4.61 -8.79 -4.79
C ALA A 77 -4.27 -10.26 -4.55
N ARG A 78 -5.15 -10.99 -3.88
CA ARG A 78 -4.98 -12.43 -3.61
C ARG A 78 -4.87 -13.25 -4.91
N GLU A 79 -5.81 -13.07 -5.83
CA GLU A 79 -5.84 -13.82 -7.09
C GLU A 79 -4.63 -13.50 -7.99
N ARG A 80 -4.20 -12.24 -8.02
CA ARG A 80 -3.00 -11.84 -8.78
C ARG A 80 -1.72 -12.40 -8.16
N ALA A 81 -1.61 -12.39 -6.84
CA ALA A 81 -0.48 -12.99 -6.14
C ALA A 81 -0.43 -14.52 -6.36
N LYS A 82 -1.57 -15.22 -6.30
CA LYS A 82 -1.63 -16.66 -6.65
C LYS A 82 -1.06 -16.94 -8.03
N LYS A 83 -1.48 -16.15 -9.02
CA LYS A 83 -0.98 -16.30 -10.40
C LYS A 83 0.51 -16.00 -10.52
N LEU A 84 0.97 -14.95 -9.84
CA LEU A 84 2.37 -14.53 -9.89
C LEU A 84 3.32 -15.57 -9.31
N PHE A 85 2.94 -16.15 -8.18
CA PHE A 85 3.77 -17.09 -7.43
C PHE A 85 3.45 -18.58 -7.71
N GLY A 86 2.39 -18.87 -8.49
CA GLY A 86 1.97 -20.22 -8.79
C GLY A 86 1.54 -21.02 -7.56
N CYS A 87 0.83 -20.39 -6.63
CA CYS A 87 0.43 -21.01 -5.36
C CYS A 87 -1.10 -21.01 -5.18
N ASP A 88 -1.58 -21.92 -4.33
CA ASP A 88 -3.01 -22.11 -4.10
C ASP A 88 -3.59 -21.13 -3.08
N TYR A 89 -2.78 -20.70 -2.11
CA TYR A 89 -3.22 -19.85 -1.00
C TYR A 89 -2.34 -18.62 -0.85
N VAL A 90 -2.95 -17.49 -0.62
CA VAL A 90 -2.28 -16.20 -0.36
C VAL A 90 -3.03 -15.43 0.71
N ASN A 91 -2.28 -14.86 1.64
CA ASN A 91 -2.75 -13.83 2.56
C ASN A 91 -2.01 -12.53 2.25
N VAL A 92 -2.76 -11.46 1.95
CA VAL A 92 -2.20 -10.13 1.61
C VAL A 92 -2.34 -9.13 2.76
N GLN A 93 -2.75 -9.57 3.94
CA GLN A 93 -2.98 -8.70 5.09
C GLN A 93 -1.78 -8.45 6.03
N PRO A 94 -0.64 -9.19 5.99
CA PRO A 94 0.48 -8.85 6.86
C PRO A 94 0.87 -7.38 6.74
N HIS A 95 1.06 -6.70 7.86
CA HIS A 95 1.36 -5.26 7.89
C HIS A 95 2.80 -4.94 7.45
N SER A 96 3.68 -5.95 7.46
CA SER A 96 5.08 -5.79 7.10
C SER A 96 5.70 -7.12 6.70
N GLY A 97 6.85 -7.07 6.03
CA GLY A 97 7.66 -8.26 5.77
C GLY A 97 8.10 -8.98 7.05
N ALA A 98 8.38 -8.24 8.13
CA ALA A 98 8.69 -8.82 9.43
C ALA A 98 7.54 -9.67 9.98
N GLN A 99 6.30 -9.16 9.90
CA GLN A 99 5.12 -9.89 10.33
C GLN A 99 4.86 -11.13 9.47
N ALA A 100 5.00 -11.01 8.15
CA ALA A 100 4.85 -12.13 7.23
C ALA A 100 5.89 -13.24 7.51
N ASN A 101 7.15 -12.88 7.69
CA ASN A 101 8.21 -13.82 8.07
C ASN A 101 7.93 -14.49 9.41
N MET A 102 7.49 -13.73 10.40
CA MET A 102 7.15 -14.27 11.71
C MET A 102 6.02 -15.31 11.62
N ALA A 103 5.00 -15.06 10.80
CA ALA A 103 3.90 -16.00 10.58
C ALA A 103 4.35 -17.33 9.94
N VAL A 104 5.43 -17.32 9.17
CA VAL A 104 6.00 -18.53 8.54
C VAL A 104 6.91 -19.28 9.50
N GLN A 105 7.58 -18.56 10.41
CA GLN A 105 8.56 -19.16 11.34
C GLN A 105 7.90 -19.79 12.57
N PHE A 106 6.69 -19.36 12.94
CA PHE A 106 5.91 -19.93 14.05
C PHE A 106 4.87 -20.94 13.56
#